data_8e93e7615e51f9a54313be9fcb3e29f8
#
_entry.id   8e93e7615e51f9a54313be9fcb3e29f8
#
_cell.length_a   1.000
_cell.length_b   1.000
_cell.length_c   1.000
_cell.angle_alpha   90.00
_cell.angle_beta   90.00
_cell.angle_gamma   90.00
#
_symmetry.space_group_name_H-M   'P 1'
#
loop_
_entity.id
_entity.type
_entity.pdbx_description
1 polymer ?
#
loop_
_entity_poly.entity_id
_entity_poly.type
_entity_poly.pdbx_seq_one_letter_code
_entity_poly.pdbx_strand_id
1 'polypeptide(L)'
;IYLSTSYVYPGNKGNYSENDSLKPWNNYSWSKLGGECAAQMYKNSLIIRLCMTEKPFVHKKAYANVKSNFIYQEDAAKIILKIINKSGVINVGGPSQTVYNFAKKNKINLKKRFSKGEFPKRTDMNLNKLKKLIKL
;
A
#
# COMPACT_ATOMS: atom_id res chain seq x y z
N ILE A 1 -6.87 -5.02 -14.84
CA ILE A 1 -6.25 -4.87 -13.49
C ILE A 1 -5.59 -3.52 -13.44
N TYR A 2 -5.85 -2.77 -12.37
CA TYR A 2 -5.23 -1.49 -12.11
C TYR A 2 -4.45 -1.51 -10.78
N LEU A 3 -3.16 -1.20 -10.83
CA LEU A 3 -2.32 -1.07 -9.62
C LEU A 3 -2.42 0.36 -9.10
N SER A 4 -3.15 0.52 -8.01
CA SER A 4 -3.30 1.78 -7.28
C SER A 4 -2.34 1.84 -6.07
N THR A 5 -2.60 2.67 -5.12
CA THR A 5 -1.72 2.93 -3.97
C THR A 5 -2.51 3.09 -2.67
N SER A 6 -1.88 2.76 -1.55
CA SER A 6 -2.40 3.10 -0.21
C SER A 6 -2.49 4.61 0.04
N TYR A 7 -1.82 5.43 -0.77
CA TYR A 7 -1.79 6.88 -0.61
C TYR A 7 -3.07 7.59 -1.08
N VAL A 8 -4.05 6.85 -1.60
CA VAL A 8 -5.39 7.38 -1.85
C VAL A 8 -6.19 7.58 -0.54
N TYR A 9 -5.79 6.91 0.55
CA TYR A 9 -6.37 7.12 1.87
C TYR A 9 -5.81 8.37 2.56
N PRO A 10 -6.57 8.98 3.52
CA PRO A 10 -6.16 10.22 4.20
C PRO A 10 -4.82 10.13 4.95
N GLY A 11 -4.46 8.97 5.48
CA GLY A 11 -3.19 8.76 6.14
C GLY A 11 -3.10 9.22 7.60
N ASN A 12 -4.23 9.49 8.26
CA ASN A 12 -4.29 9.97 9.65
C ASN A 12 -4.67 8.89 10.66
N LYS A 13 -5.66 8.03 10.38
CA LYS A 13 -6.13 7.01 11.33
C LYS A 13 -5.46 5.63 11.16
N GLY A 14 -5.07 5.26 9.95
CA GLY A 14 -4.59 3.93 9.62
C GLY A 14 -5.68 2.84 9.60
N ASN A 15 -5.30 1.60 9.35
CA ASN A 15 -6.18 0.44 9.25
C ASN A 15 -7.37 0.66 8.29
N TYR A 16 -7.11 1.32 7.15
CA TYR A 16 -8.13 1.64 6.16
C TYR A 16 -8.65 0.41 5.44
N SER A 17 -9.97 0.24 5.43
CA SER A 17 -10.66 -0.74 4.61
C SER A 17 -10.91 -0.21 3.19
N GLU A 18 -11.29 -1.09 2.27
CA GLU A 18 -11.59 -0.71 0.89
C GLU A 18 -12.79 0.25 0.76
N ASN A 19 -13.66 0.27 1.78
CA ASN A 19 -14.87 1.11 1.83
C ASN A 19 -14.65 2.45 2.54
N ASP A 20 -13.47 2.69 3.10
CA ASP A 20 -13.19 3.97 3.76
C ASP A 20 -13.10 5.12 2.76
N SER A 21 -13.47 6.30 3.22
CA SER A 21 -13.38 7.53 2.40
C SER A 21 -11.96 7.79 1.93
N LEU A 22 -11.83 8.22 0.68
CA LEU A 22 -10.56 8.53 0.04
C LEU A 22 -10.27 10.02 0.14
N LYS A 23 -9.02 10.35 0.41
CA LYS A 23 -8.50 11.72 0.40
C LYS A 23 -7.01 11.69 0.05
N PRO A 24 -6.66 11.67 -1.24
CA PRO A 24 -5.28 11.73 -1.68
C PRO A 24 -4.58 12.99 -1.11
N TRP A 25 -3.32 12.86 -0.73
CA TRP A 25 -2.58 13.94 -0.07
C TRP A 25 -1.45 14.52 -0.93
N ASN A 26 -1.21 14.01 -2.13
CA ASN A 26 -0.26 14.55 -3.09
C ASN A 26 -0.69 14.30 -4.55
N ASN A 27 -0.01 14.93 -5.50
CA ASN A 27 -0.35 14.81 -6.92
C ASN A 27 -0.26 13.37 -7.44
N TYR A 28 0.72 12.60 -6.97
CA TYR A 28 0.83 11.19 -7.32
C TYR A 28 -0.42 10.40 -6.90
N SER A 29 -0.85 10.54 -5.66
CA SER A 29 -2.03 9.81 -5.18
C SER A 29 -3.34 10.28 -5.84
N TRP A 30 -3.46 11.55 -6.21
CA TRP A 30 -4.57 12.05 -7.03
C TRP A 30 -4.59 11.42 -8.42
N SER A 31 -3.43 11.29 -9.09
CA SER A 31 -3.33 10.61 -10.38
C SER A 31 -3.73 9.14 -10.30
N LYS A 32 -3.35 8.47 -9.21
CA LYS A 32 -3.73 7.07 -8.97
C LYS A 32 -5.23 6.92 -8.72
N LEU A 33 -5.85 7.84 -7.96
CA LEU A 33 -7.31 7.85 -7.78
C LEU A 33 -8.04 8.11 -9.10
N GLY A 34 -7.56 9.01 -9.93
CA GLY A 34 -8.09 9.22 -11.29
C GLY A 34 -8.10 7.94 -12.12
N GLY A 35 -7.01 7.18 -12.07
CA GLY A 35 -6.92 5.87 -12.71
C GLY A 35 -7.89 4.83 -12.13
N GLU A 36 -8.13 4.83 -10.81
CA GLU A 36 -9.16 3.99 -10.18
C GLU A 36 -10.56 4.33 -10.74
N CYS A 37 -10.89 5.62 -10.84
CA CYS A 37 -12.16 6.06 -11.40
C CYS A 37 -12.34 5.57 -12.84
N ALA A 38 -11.31 5.69 -13.68
CA ALA A 38 -11.35 5.18 -15.04
C ALA A 38 -11.50 3.66 -15.09
N ALA A 39 -10.74 2.92 -14.27
CA ALA A 39 -10.81 1.46 -14.22
C ALA A 39 -12.18 0.95 -13.78
N GLN A 40 -12.84 1.65 -12.85
CA GLN A 40 -14.18 1.29 -12.36
C GLN A 40 -15.29 1.39 -13.42
N MET A 41 -15.06 2.03 -14.54
CA MET A 41 -15.98 2.00 -15.68
C MET A 41 -16.13 0.59 -16.26
N TYR A 42 -15.19 -0.30 -16.01
CA TYR A 42 -15.24 -1.70 -16.41
C TYR A 42 -15.73 -2.57 -15.25
N LYS A 43 -16.89 -3.22 -15.45
CA LYS A 43 -17.58 -4.01 -14.41
C LYS A 43 -16.69 -5.10 -13.77
N ASN A 44 -15.79 -5.70 -14.54
CA ASN A 44 -14.91 -6.78 -14.07
C ASN A 44 -13.49 -6.30 -13.73
N SER A 45 -13.30 -5.01 -13.50
CA SER A 45 -12.00 -4.48 -13.11
C SER A 45 -11.57 -4.97 -11.73
N LEU A 46 -10.27 -5.22 -11.59
CA LEU A 46 -9.61 -5.44 -10.31
C LEU A 46 -8.70 -4.26 -10.01
N ILE A 47 -8.96 -3.55 -8.92
CA ILE A 47 -8.17 -2.43 -8.44
C ILE A 47 -7.41 -2.88 -7.20
N ILE A 48 -6.09 -2.78 -7.22
CA ILE A 48 -5.22 -3.22 -6.14
C ILE A 48 -4.56 -2.01 -5.51
N ARG A 49 -4.91 -1.69 -4.26
CA ARG A 49 -4.25 -0.65 -3.46
C ARG A 49 -3.10 -1.28 -2.69
N LEU A 50 -1.89 -0.88 -2.99
CA LEU A 50 -0.69 -1.43 -2.36
C LEU A 50 0.42 -0.40 -2.22
N CYS A 51 1.43 -0.75 -1.42
CA CYS A 51 2.66 0.01 -1.30
C CYS A 51 3.83 -0.98 -1.40
N MET A 52 4.51 -0.99 -2.53
CA MET A 52 5.59 -1.96 -2.80
C MET A 52 6.92 -1.29 -3.12
N THR A 53 8.00 -2.00 -2.90
CA THR A 53 9.37 -1.55 -3.16
C THR A 53 10.26 -2.72 -3.59
N GLU A 54 11.42 -2.39 -4.11
CA GLU A 54 12.47 -3.36 -4.46
C GLU A 54 13.11 -3.95 -3.19
N LYS A 55 13.73 -5.10 -3.33
CA LYS A 55 14.56 -5.75 -2.32
C LYS A 55 16.02 -5.77 -2.77
N PRO A 56 16.95 -5.23 -1.93
CA PRO A 56 16.75 -4.53 -0.67
C PRO A 56 16.11 -3.16 -0.85
N PHE A 57 15.59 -2.57 0.23
CA PHE A 57 14.99 -1.23 0.21
C PHE A 57 15.96 -0.19 -0.37
N VAL A 58 15.52 0.57 -1.37
CA VAL A 58 16.39 1.41 -2.22
C VAL A 58 16.96 2.64 -1.51
N HIS A 59 16.22 3.23 -0.58
CA HIS A 59 16.64 4.47 0.07
C HIS A 59 17.63 4.22 1.23
N LYS A 60 18.50 5.20 1.49
CA LYS A 60 19.47 5.18 2.62
C LYS A 60 18.82 5.47 3.96
N LYS A 61 17.63 6.08 3.96
CA LYS A 61 16.86 6.44 5.16
C LYS A 61 15.44 5.93 5.04
N ALA A 62 14.82 5.57 6.16
CA ALA A 62 13.42 5.16 6.20
C ALA A 62 12.70 5.78 7.39
N TYR A 63 11.40 6.09 7.21
CA TYR A 63 10.59 6.71 8.24
C TYR A 63 10.35 5.77 9.43
N ALA A 64 10.75 6.20 10.62
CA ALA A 64 10.55 5.48 11.87
C ALA A 64 9.20 5.80 12.54
N ASN A 65 8.49 6.84 12.10
CA ASN A 65 7.21 7.30 12.61
C ASN A 65 6.06 7.25 11.58
N VAL A 66 6.28 6.58 10.43
CA VAL A 66 5.26 6.33 9.42
C VAL A 66 4.96 4.84 9.37
N LYS A 67 3.71 4.44 9.62
CA LYS A 67 3.23 3.07 9.48
C LYS A 67 2.59 2.85 8.13
N SER A 68 2.92 1.71 7.51
CA SER A 68 2.39 1.28 6.22
C SER A 68 2.42 -0.25 6.12
N ASN A 69 1.85 -0.80 5.06
CA ASN A 69 1.90 -2.23 4.73
C ASN A 69 2.88 -2.49 3.59
N PHE A 70 4.10 -1.96 3.66
CA PHE A 70 5.09 -2.21 2.62
C PHE A 70 5.27 -3.71 2.37
N ILE A 71 5.43 -4.04 1.10
CA ILE A 71 5.69 -5.39 0.62
C ILE A 71 6.75 -5.32 -0.50
N TYR A 72 7.55 -6.35 -0.65
CA TYR A 72 8.49 -6.42 -1.76
C TYR A 72 7.77 -6.80 -3.06
N GLN A 73 8.27 -6.32 -4.19
CA GLN A 73 7.64 -6.50 -5.51
C GLN A 73 7.40 -7.98 -5.84
N GLU A 74 8.35 -8.86 -5.53
CA GLU A 74 8.20 -10.30 -5.78
C GLU A 74 7.07 -10.92 -4.94
N ASP A 75 6.92 -10.50 -3.69
CA ASP A 75 5.84 -11.01 -2.82
C ASP A 75 4.50 -10.42 -3.23
N ALA A 76 4.46 -9.16 -3.66
CA ALA A 76 3.28 -8.55 -4.25
C ALA A 76 2.81 -9.32 -5.49
N ALA A 77 3.73 -9.65 -6.40
CA ALA A 77 3.43 -10.42 -7.60
C ALA A 77 2.80 -11.79 -7.28
N LYS A 78 3.36 -12.51 -6.29
CA LYS A 78 2.80 -13.81 -5.85
C LYS A 78 1.36 -13.67 -5.30
N ILE A 79 1.07 -12.59 -4.56
CA ILE A 79 -0.28 -12.33 -4.04
C ILE A 79 -1.22 -11.97 -5.18
N ILE A 80 -0.79 -11.10 -6.11
CA ILE A 80 -1.60 -10.67 -7.26
C ILE A 80 -2.02 -11.86 -8.12
N LEU A 81 -1.12 -12.82 -8.36
CA LEU A 81 -1.44 -14.04 -9.10
C LEU A 81 -2.55 -14.86 -8.44
N LYS A 82 -2.64 -14.87 -7.09
CA LYS A 82 -3.71 -15.58 -6.37
C LYS A 82 -5.08 -14.90 -6.46
N ILE A 83 -5.12 -13.61 -6.76
CA ILE A 83 -6.36 -12.82 -6.82
C ILE A 83 -6.68 -12.31 -8.23
N ILE A 84 -5.93 -12.72 -9.23
CA ILE A 84 -6.02 -12.21 -10.60
C ILE A 84 -7.41 -12.35 -11.23
N ASN A 85 -8.17 -13.37 -10.82
CA ASN A 85 -9.54 -13.66 -11.29
C ASN A 85 -10.62 -13.00 -10.40
N LYS A 86 -10.25 -12.13 -9.46
CA LYS A 86 -11.20 -11.37 -8.63
C LYS A 86 -11.51 -10.02 -9.27
N SER A 87 -12.58 -9.38 -8.78
CA SER A 87 -12.97 -8.03 -9.20
C SER A 87 -13.22 -7.13 -8.00
N GLY A 88 -13.33 -5.83 -8.27
CA GLY A 88 -13.51 -4.79 -7.26
C GLY A 88 -12.19 -4.32 -6.65
N VAL A 89 -12.26 -3.61 -5.54
CA VAL A 89 -11.09 -3.04 -4.86
C VAL A 89 -10.57 -4.01 -3.81
N ILE A 90 -9.26 -4.23 -3.78
CA ILE A 90 -8.58 -5.10 -2.80
C ILE A 90 -7.32 -4.39 -2.28
N ASN A 91 -7.20 -4.25 -0.97
CA ASN A 91 -5.98 -3.83 -0.30
C ASN A 91 -4.98 -4.98 -0.25
N VAL A 92 -3.75 -4.74 -0.71
CA VAL A 92 -2.66 -5.73 -0.73
C VAL A 92 -1.43 -5.16 -0.02
N GLY A 93 -0.82 -5.93 0.84
CA GLY A 93 0.39 -5.52 1.56
C GLY A 93 0.84 -6.54 2.59
N GLY A 94 1.91 -6.20 3.29
CA GLY A 94 2.43 -6.94 4.43
C GLY A 94 1.82 -6.49 5.77
N PRO A 95 2.37 -6.95 6.90
CA PRO A 95 1.94 -6.49 8.22
C PRO A 95 2.12 -4.99 8.39
N SER A 96 1.17 -4.33 9.10
CA SER A 96 1.30 -2.91 9.47
C SER A 96 2.51 -2.73 10.39
N GLN A 97 3.49 -1.95 9.94
CA GLN A 97 4.70 -1.63 10.69
C GLN A 97 5.30 -0.32 10.20
N THR A 98 6.27 0.24 10.93
CA THR A 98 6.97 1.42 10.42
C THR A 98 7.79 1.06 9.19
N VAL A 99 7.94 2.03 8.27
CA VAL A 99 8.77 1.84 7.07
C VAL A 99 10.20 1.43 7.44
N TYR A 100 10.74 2.02 8.53
CA TYR A 100 12.04 1.64 9.05
C TYR A 100 12.10 0.17 9.52
N ASN A 101 11.10 -0.29 10.28
CA ASN A 101 11.06 -1.68 10.76
C ASN A 101 10.94 -2.70 9.62
N PHE A 102 10.21 -2.34 8.57
CA PHE A 102 10.13 -3.15 7.36
C PHE A 102 11.50 -3.22 6.65
N ALA A 103 12.08 -2.06 6.37
CA ALA A 103 13.28 -1.96 5.52
C ALA A 103 14.55 -2.50 6.19
N LYS A 104 14.72 -2.33 7.51
CA LYS A 104 15.91 -2.79 8.24
C LYS A 104 16.14 -4.30 8.21
N LYS A 105 15.09 -5.09 7.93
CA LYS A 105 15.18 -6.56 7.84
C LYS A 105 16.07 -7.02 6.69
N ASN A 106 16.18 -6.23 5.63
CA ASN A 106 16.92 -6.57 4.43
C ASN A 106 17.92 -5.50 4.01
N LYS A 107 18.20 -4.51 4.87
CA LYS A 107 19.17 -3.45 4.58
C LYS A 107 20.01 -3.11 5.79
N ILE A 108 21.30 -3.42 5.69
CA ILE A 108 22.33 -3.03 6.66
C ILE A 108 22.61 -1.51 6.51
N ASN A 109 22.93 -0.84 7.62
CA ASN A 109 23.26 0.60 7.65
C ASN A 109 22.12 1.55 7.25
N LEU A 110 20.85 1.12 7.39
CA LEU A 110 19.70 1.97 7.18
C LEU A 110 19.58 3.00 8.32
N LYS A 111 19.48 4.29 7.95
CA LYS A 111 19.28 5.38 8.91
C LYS A 111 17.79 5.67 9.13
N LYS A 112 17.44 6.08 10.35
CA LYS A 112 16.08 6.55 10.66
C LYS A 112 15.84 7.94 10.09
N ARG A 113 14.62 8.16 9.61
CA ARG A 113 14.05 9.47 9.26
C ARG A 113 12.72 9.62 9.98
N PHE A 114 12.33 10.86 10.28
CA PHE A 114 11.05 11.19 10.91
C PHE A 114 10.28 12.17 10.05
N SER A 115 9.04 11.84 9.73
CA SER A 115 8.12 12.75 9.05
C SER A 115 7.72 13.87 10.01
N LYS A 116 7.81 15.10 9.52
CA LYS A 116 7.37 16.33 10.22
C LYS A 116 6.05 16.88 9.64
N GLY A 117 5.33 16.07 8.87
CA GLY A 117 4.10 16.44 8.19
C GLY A 117 4.15 16.30 6.66
N GLU A 118 5.35 16.18 6.09
CA GLU A 118 5.53 15.97 4.65
C GLU A 118 5.05 14.59 4.16
N PHE A 119 4.88 13.65 5.09
CA PHE A 119 4.39 12.31 4.81
C PHE A 119 3.36 11.87 5.86
N PRO A 120 2.19 11.37 5.50
CA PRO A 120 1.18 10.92 6.46
C PRO A 120 1.68 9.79 7.35
N LYS A 121 1.35 9.84 8.64
CA LYS A 121 1.90 8.91 9.63
C LYS A 121 1.25 7.53 9.64
N ARG A 122 0.03 7.41 9.09
CA ARG A 122 -0.80 6.19 9.20
C ARG A 122 -1.44 5.84 7.86
N THR A 123 -0.65 5.34 6.91
CA THR A 123 -1.13 4.88 5.61
C THR A 123 -1.43 3.36 5.57
N ASP A 124 -1.36 2.71 6.72
CA ASP A 124 -1.60 1.29 6.84
C ASP A 124 -3.07 0.92 6.59
N MET A 125 -3.25 -0.21 5.93
CA MET A 125 -4.53 -0.72 5.43
C MET A 125 -4.99 -1.94 6.21
N ASN A 126 -6.30 -2.15 6.26
CA ASN A 126 -6.93 -3.39 6.70
C ASN A 126 -6.84 -4.43 5.58
N LEU A 127 -6.30 -5.59 5.88
CA LEU A 127 -6.09 -6.67 4.92
C LEU A 127 -7.07 -7.84 5.09
N ASN A 128 -8.16 -7.67 5.86
CA ASN A 128 -9.09 -8.77 6.15
C ASN A 128 -9.75 -9.32 4.89
N LYS A 129 -10.08 -8.45 3.92
CA LYS A 129 -10.62 -8.89 2.63
C LYS A 129 -9.63 -9.77 1.87
N LEU A 130 -8.38 -9.34 1.76
CA LEU A 130 -7.32 -10.12 1.14
C LEU A 130 -7.15 -11.49 1.81
N LYS A 131 -7.05 -11.52 3.15
CA LYS A 131 -6.87 -12.77 3.92
C LYS A 131 -7.99 -13.77 3.66
N LYS A 132 -9.24 -13.32 3.58
CA LYS A 132 -10.39 -14.18 3.23
C LYS A 132 -10.28 -14.74 1.82
N LEU A 133 -9.79 -13.95 0.86
CA LEU A 133 -9.67 -14.37 -0.54
C LEU A 133 -8.55 -15.38 -0.80
N ILE A 134 -7.45 -15.28 -0.08
CA ILE A 134 -6.30 -16.16 -0.26
C ILE A 134 -6.18 -17.25 0.82
N LYS A 135 -7.21 -17.36 1.69
CA LYS A 135 -7.30 -18.35 2.78
C LYS A 135 -6.04 -18.39 3.68
N LEU A 136 -5.58 -17.21 4.07
CA LEU A 136 -4.56 -17.06 5.11
C LEU A 136 -5.21 -16.99 6.49
#